data_4f4372b8e580ea7405f40cf8c698e0ad
#
_entry.id   4f4372b8e580ea7405f40cf8c698e0ad
#
_cell.length_a   1.000
_cell.length_b   1.000
_cell.length_c   1.000
_cell.angle_alpha   90.00
_cell.angle_beta   90.00
_cell.angle_gamma   90.00
#
_symmetry.space_group_name_H-M   'P 1'
#
loop_
_entity.id
_entity.type
_entity.pdbx_description
1 polymer ?
#
loop_
_entity_poly.entity_id
_entity_poly.type
_entity_poly.pdbx_seq_one_letter_code
_entity_poly.pdbx_strand_id
1 'polypeptide(L)'
;MRKNGFHVGKNTVRRAAFAMGTLLACTQLGGCQGKTLPEKKNAIRIGVSLYRADDTFIGNIRSEMEKRAKAYEQETGIRVTLDIQDAKGNQYTQNKQVERFISLGCDALCVNPVDRTTSSGIIDPAMAADIPVVFFNRQPVEEDLDRWDKLYYVGADAKESAVLEAEIVADQYEKDPVSLDKNGDGVISYVLLEGENNHQDSLIRTEWSVQTLKDRGIPIEKITGGIANWERSQASALMEQWLSAYPDTIELVISNNDDMALGAIDALERAGGRKISVVGIDGTTQGQDAVRNGKMLGTVSSDKTGYANAIFTIAAAAGLGEPIPPEIDLEDGKYYWTRQNNVVKEKINP
;
A
#
# COMPACT_ATOMS: atom_id res chain seq x y z
N MET A 1 -47.57 33.42 -55.32
CA MET A 1 -48.61 34.42 -55.22
C MET A 1 -48.17 35.53 -54.31
N ARG A 2 -47.98 36.68 -54.92
CA ARG A 2 -48.36 38.06 -54.57
C ARG A 2 -47.81 38.51 -53.19
N LYS A 3 -46.90 39.47 -53.19
CA LYS A 3 -46.81 40.86 -53.62
C LYS A 3 -46.95 41.82 -52.45
N ASN A 4 -45.97 42.66 -52.37
CA ASN A 4 -46.00 44.13 -52.22
C ASN A 4 -46.15 44.68 -50.81
N GLY A 5 -45.52 45.73 -50.41
CA GLY A 5 -44.71 46.72 -51.07
C GLY A 5 -44.59 47.96 -50.14
N PHE A 6 -43.48 48.65 -50.27
CA PHE A 6 -43.32 50.09 -50.34
C PHE A 6 -44.04 51.07 -49.40
N HIS A 7 -43.33 51.91 -48.68
CA HIS A 7 -43.12 53.39 -49.02
C HIS A 7 -42.37 54.06 -47.83
N VAL A 8 -41.19 54.66 -47.93
CA VAL A 8 -40.69 55.97 -48.44
C VAL A 8 -41.38 57.22 -47.85
N GLY A 9 -40.56 58.05 -47.28
CA GLY A 9 -40.84 59.48 -47.06
C GLY A 9 -39.98 60.06 -45.93
N LYS A 10 -38.89 60.64 -46.16
CA LYS A 10 -38.38 61.95 -46.66
C LYS A 10 -38.52 63.10 -45.61
N ASN A 11 -37.34 63.63 -45.34
CA ASN A 11 -36.96 65.05 -45.16
C ASN A 11 -37.49 65.78 -43.87
N THR A 12 -36.79 66.62 -43.15
CA THR A 12 -35.90 67.73 -43.55
C THR A 12 -35.24 68.36 -42.32
N VAL A 13 -33.92 68.57 -42.33
CA VAL A 13 -33.16 69.82 -42.18
C VAL A 13 -33.20 70.72 -40.91
N ARG A 14 -32.00 71.03 -40.45
CA ARG A 14 -31.47 72.27 -39.76
C ARG A 14 -31.74 72.49 -38.28
N ARG A 15 -30.75 72.66 -37.46
CA ARG A 15 -29.79 73.79 -37.32
C ARG A 15 -28.72 73.53 -36.29
N ALA A 16 -27.56 74.08 -36.54
CA ALA A 16 -26.39 74.09 -35.64
C ALA A 16 -26.62 74.91 -34.38
N ALA A 17 -25.99 74.48 -33.29
CA ALA A 17 -25.56 75.37 -32.19
C ALA A 17 -24.25 74.82 -31.64
N PHE A 18 -23.22 75.64 -31.70
CA PHE A 18 -21.95 75.54 -31.05
C PHE A 18 -22.10 75.58 -29.52
N ALA A 19 -21.53 74.60 -28.79
CA ALA A 19 -21.15 74.85 -27.41
C ALA A 19 -19.87 74.03 -27.10
N MET A 20 -18.84 74.81 -26.84
CA MET A 20 -17.52 74.44 -26.36
C MET A 20 -17.65 73.81 -24.95
N GLY A 21 -17.07 72.65 -24.70
CA GLY A 21 -17.10 72.09 -23.37
C GLY A 21 -16.18 70.89 -23.22
N THR A 22 -14.99 71.17 -22.76
CA THR A 22 -14.07 70.31 -21.96
C THR A 22 -13.86 68.82 -22.37
N LEU A 23 -12.68 68.57 -22.94
CA LEU A 23 -12.05 67.27 -23.06
C LEU A 23 -11.78 66.69 -21.66
N LEU A 24 -12.58 65.70 -21.24
CA LEU A 24 -12.20 64.80 -20.11
C LEU A 24 -11.55 63.57 -20.76
N ALA A 25 -10.23 63.53 -20.70
CA ALA A 25 -9.47 62.34 -21.06
C ALA A 25 -9.73 61.27 -20.00
N CYS A 26 -10.64 60.35 -20.26
CA CYS A 26 -10.71 59.06 -19.54
C CYS A 26 -9.54 58.18 -19.97
N THR A 27 -8.44 58.28 -19.22
CA THR A 27 -7.40 57.25 -19.26
C THR A 27 -8.02 55.97 -18.70
N GLN A 28 -8.42 55.06 -19.57
CA GLN A 28 -8.66 53.68 -19.20
C GLN A 28 -7.31 53.07 -18.80
N LEU A 29 -7.06 53.08 -17.49
CA LEU A 29 -6.08 52.19 -16.88
C LEU A 29 -6.59 50.77 -17.08
N GLY A 30 -6.13 50.14 -18.17
CA GLY A 30 -6.23 48.69 -18.36
C GLY A 30 -5.49 48.02 -17.21
N GLY A 31 -6.25 47.64 -16.15
CA GLY A 31 -5.73 46.78 -15.13
C GLY A 31 -5.32 45.48 -15.75
N CYS A 32 -4.01 45.28 -15.96
CA CYS A 32 -3.44 43.95 -16.05
C CYS A 32 -3.82 43.22 -14.78
N GLN A 33 -4.87 42.37 -14.82
CA GLN A 33 -5.02 41.31 -13.85
C GLN A 33 -3.80 40.40 -14.04
N GLY A 34 -2.75 40.73 -13.32
CA GLY A 34 -1.63 39.79 -13.11
C GLY A 34 -2.27 38.52 -12.54
N LYS A 35 -2.16 37.42 -13.27
CA LYS A 35 -2.37 36.10 -12.68
C LYS A 35 -1.44 36.06 -11.45
N THR A 36 -1.99 36.23 -10.26
CA THR A 36 -1.29 35.91 -9.03
C THR A 36 -0.93 34.44 -9.14
N LEU A 37 0.38 34.15 -9.24
CA LEU A 37 0.86 32.79 -9.09
C LEU A 37 0.29 32.25 -7.78
N PRO A 38 -0.24 31.01 -7.76
CA PRO A 38 -0.75 30.44 -6.54
C PRO A 38 0.34 30.52 -5.46
N GLU A 39 -0.02 31.08 -4.32
CA GLU A 39 0.90 31.22 -3.20
C GLU A 39 1.37 29.83 -2.79
N LYS A 40 2.68 29.62 -2.81
CA LYS A 40 3.24 28.29 -2.51
C LYS A 40 2.89 27.91 -1.09
N LYS A 41 2.19 26.79 -0.89
CA LYS A 41 1.83 26.30 0.44
C LYS A 41 3.12 26.11 1.28
N ASN A 42 3.13 26.61 2.48
CA ASN A 42 4.23 26.46 3.44
C ASN A 42 3.96 25.37 4.48
N ALA A 43 2.84 24.69 4.36
CA ALA A 43 2.42 23.58 5.21
C ALA A 43 1.55 22.61 4.43
N ILE A 44 1.61 21.34 4.80
CA ILE A 44 0.76 20.26 4.28
C ILE A 44 0.23 19.42 5.44
N ARG A 45 -1.03 19.02 5.37
CA ARG A 45 -1.67 18.09 6.29
C ARG A 45 -2.08 16.82 5.56
N ILE A 46 -1.61 15.67 6.02
CA ILE A 46 -1.91 14.35 5.44
C ILE A 46 -2.66 13.52 6.48
N GLY A 47 -3.86 13.07 6.15
CA GLY A 47 -4.62 12.12 6.96
C GLY A 47 -4.16 10.68 6.66
N VAL A 48 -3.81 9.91 7.69
CA VAL A 48 -3.37 8.51 7.53
C VAL A 48 -4.32 7.60 8.29
N SER A 49 -5.03 6.72 7.59
CA SER A 49 -5.92 5.72 8.19
C SER A 49 -5.33 4.32 8.05
N LEU A 50 -5.00 3.70 9.17
CA LEU A 50 -4.49 2.34 9.25
C LEU A 50 -5.65 1.37 9.49
N TYR A 51 -5.65 0.21 8.83
CA TYR A 51 -6.64 -0.82 9.12
C TYR A 51 -6.53 -1.34 10.56
N ARG A 52 -5.27 -1.53 11.01
CA ARG A 52 -4.91 -1.89 12.40
C ARG A 52 -3.51 -1.34 12.70
N ALA A 53 -3.37 -0.68 13.83
CA ALA A 53 -2.08 -0.10 14.24
C ALA A 53 -1.18 -1.11 14.99
N ASP A 54 -1.72 -2.23 15.43
CA ASP A 54 -1.01 -3.31 16.11
C ASP A 54 -0.41 -4.36 15.16
N ASP A 55 -0.65 -4.24 13.85
CA ASP A 55 0.02 -5.02 12.82
C ASP A 55 1.50 -4.60 12.72
N THR A 56 2.42 -5.57 12.83
CA THR A 56 3.87 -5.32 12.86
C THR A 56 4.38 -4.68 11.57
N PHE A 57 3.94 -5.16 10.40
CA PHE A 57 4.37 -4.63 9.11
C PHE A 57 3.88 -3.18 8.92
N ILE A 58 2.59 -2.93 9.18
CA ILE A 58 1.98 -1.60 9.07
C ILE A 58 2.57 -0.62 10.10
N GLY A 59 2.87 -1.08 11.31
CA GLY A 59 3.59 -0.30 12.32
C GLY A 59 4.97 0.16 11.86
N ASN A 60 5.71 -0.70 11.17
CA ASN A 60 7.00 -0.36 10.56
C ASN A 60 6.84 0.70 9.45
N ILE A 61 5.88 0.52 8.52
CA ILE A 61 5.59 1.49 7.46
C ILE A 61 5.23 2.86 8.05
N ARG A 62 4.34 2.89 9.06
CA ARG A 62 4.00 4.10 9.80
C ARG A 62 5.24 4.81 10.34
N SER A 63 6.12 4.07 11.03
CA SER A 63 7.35 4.64 11.61
C SER A 63 8.26 5.27 10.56
N GLU A 64 8.42 4.61 9.41
CA GLU A 64 9.21 5.14 8.29
C GLU A 64 8.55 6.37 7.63
N MET A 65 7.21 6.40 7.52
CA MET A 65 6.48 7.58 7.04
C MET A 65 6.69 8.78 7.98
N GLU A 66 6.65 8.58 9.31
CA GLU A 66 6.91 9.64 10.30
C GLU A 66 8.36 10.18 10.18
N LYS A 67 9.34 9.31 9.91
CA LYS A 67 10.74 9.72 9.64
C LYS A 67 10.84 10.52 8.34
N ARG A 68 10.19 10.04 7.28
CA ARG A 68 10.21 10.73 5.98
C ARG A 68 9.58 12.11 6.04
N ALA A 69 8.46 12.24 6.77
CA ALA A 69 7.80 13.54 6.98
C ALA A 69 8.75 14.56 7.64
N LYS A 70 9.48 14.15 8.68
CA LYS A 70 10.49 15.01 9.34
C LYS A 70 11.65 15.39 8.41
N ALA A 71 12.13 14.43 7.61
CA ALA A 71 13.17 14.69 6.62
C ALA A 71 12.69 15.70 5.57
N TYR A 72 11.46 15.53 5.07
CA TYR A 72 10.87 16.43 4.10
C TYR A 72 10.73 17.88 4.63
N GLU A 73 10.32 18.05 5.90
CA GLU A 73 10.30 19.39 6.53
C GLU A 73 11.71 20.04 6.53
N GLN A 74 12.74 19.25 6.84
CA GLN A 74 14.13 19.75 6.88
C GLN A 74 14.65 20.10 5.48
N GLU A 75 14.30 19.32 4.46
CA GLU A 75 14.72 19.48 3.07
C GLU A 75 14.03 20.68 2.39
N THR A 76 12.74 20.89 2.67
CA THR A 76 11.90 21.83 1.90
C THR A 76 11.47 23.09 2.68
N GLY A 77 11.53 23.03 4.00
CA GLY A 77 10.95 24.07 4.88
C GLY A 77 9.41 24.04 4.93
N ILE A 78 8.74 23.10 4.27
CA ILE A 78 7.29 22.92 4.31
C ILE A 78 6.95 22.14 5.58
N ARG A 79 6.11 22.70 6.45
CA ARG A 79 5.64 21.99 7.66
C ARG A 79 4.72 20.84 7.28
N VAL A 80 4.93 19.67 7.89
CA VAL A 80 4.13 18.47 7.65
C VAL A 80 3.34 18.11 8.91
N THR A 81 2.05 17.91 8.79
CA THR A 81 1.21 17.31 9.83
C THR A 81 0.70 15.97 9.34
N LEU A 82 1.09 14.88 10.00
CA LEU A 82 0.49 13.57 9.82
C LEU A 82 -0.57 13.33 10.90
N ASP A 83 -1.85 13.24 10.49
CA ASP A 83 -2.95 12.87 11.39
C ASP A 83 -3.20 11.36 11.22
N ILE A 84 -2.63 10.54 12.11
CA ILE A 84 -2.63 9.08 11.99
C ILE A 84 -3.73 8.51 12.89
N GLN A 85 -4.62 7.70 12.31
CA GLN A 85 -5.75 7.09 12.99
C GLN A 85 -5.76 5.57 12.78
N ASP A 86 -6.17 4.83 13.80
CA ASP A 86 -6.34 3.38 13.80
C ASP A 86 -7.82 3.03 13.61
N ALA A 87 -8.17 2.32 12.53
CA ALA A 87 -9.53 1.87 12.28
C ALA A 87 -9.92 0.62 13.08
N LYS A 88 -8.96 -0.05 13.71
CA LYS A 88 -9.16 -1.26 14.55
C LYS A 88 -9.92 -2.38 13.83
N GLY A 89 -9.65 -2.58 12.54
CA GLY A 89 -10.33 -3.58 11.72
C GLY A 89 -11.80 -3.26 11.41
N ASN A 90 -12.25 -2.02 11.60
CA ASN A 90 -13.65 -1.64 11.43
C ASN A 90 -13.82 -0.63 10.28
N GLN A 91 -14.46 -1.06 9.20
CA GLN A 91 -14.65 -0.24 7.99
C GLN A 91 -15.50 1.02 8.25
N TYR A 92 -16.53 0.93 9.11
CA TYR A 92 -17.32 2.10 9.46
C TYR A 92 -16.47 3.15 10.20
N THR A 93 -15.62 2.72 11.12
CA THR A 93 -14.65 3.60 11.81
C THR A 93 -13.72 4.26 10.80
N GLN A 94 -13.20 3.50 9.83
CA GLN A 94 -12.32 4.01 8.79
C GLN A 94 -13.01 5.09 7.93
N ASN A 95 -14.25 4.84 7.50
CA ASN A 95 -15.02 5.82 6.74
C ASN A 95 -15.21 7.13 7.55
N LYS A 96 -15.47 7.03 8.86
CA LYS A 96 -15.57 8.21 9.74
C LYS A 96 -14.24 8.94 9.93
N GLN A 97 -13.12 8.24 9.90
CA GLN A 97 -11.79 8.87 9.90
C GLN A 97 -11.56 9.68 8.62
N VAL A 98 -11.92 9.14 7.46
CA VAL A 98 -11.83 9.85 6.17
C VAL A 98 -12.69 11.11 6.17
N GLU A 99 -13.97 11.02 6.58
CA GLU A 99 -14.84 12.21 6.73
C GLU A 99 -14.21 13.28 7.66
N ARG A 100 -13.60 12.84 8.76
CA ARG A 100 -12.89 13.71 9.69
C ARG A 100 -11.67 14.38 9.03
N PHE A 101 -10.83 13.65 8.33
CA PHE A 101 -9.66 14.21 7.63
C PHE A 101 -10.07 15.27 6.61
N ILE A 102 -11.14 15.02 5.85
CA ILE A 102 -11.72 16.00 4.93
C ILE A 102 -12.17 17.26 5.69
N SER A 103 -12.89 17.10 6.81
CA SER A 103 -13.36 18.23 7.62
C SER A 103 -12.24 19.02 8.29
N LEU A 104 -11.09 18.40 8.54
CA LEU A 104 -9.88 19.04 9.06
C LEU A 104 -9.06 19.74 7.97
N GLY A 105 -9.47 19.66 6.70
CA GLY A 105 -8.77 20.23 5.57
C GLY A 105 -7.44 19.53 5.30
N CYS A 106 -7.40 18.21 5.37
CA CYS A 106 -6.24 17.46 4.89
C CYS A 106 -6.05 17.68 3.39
N ASP A 107 -4.80 17.85 2.98
CA ASP A 107 -4.41 18.08 1.59
C ASP A 107 -4.31 16.77 0.81
N ALA A 108 -4.08 15.65 1.49
CA ALA A 108 -4.04 14.30 0.92
C ALA A 108 -4.43 13.26 1.98
N LEU A 109 -4.86 12.08 1.53
CA LEU A 109 -5.16 10.93 2.37
C LEU A 109 -4.24 9.76 2.02
N CYS A 110 -3.72 9.06 3.03
CA CYS A 110 -3.06 7.78 2.91
C CYS A 110 -3.92 6.73 3.61
N VAL A 111 -4.42 5.74 2.90
CA VAL A 111 -5.38 4.78 3.46
C VAL A 111 -4.89 3.35 3.24
N ASN A 112 -4.74 2.63 4.35
CA ASN A 112 -4.61 1.18 4.34
C ASN A 112 -6.02 0.59 4.59
N PRO A 113 -6.74 0.12 3.55
CA PRO A 113 -8.15 -0.24 3.67
C PRO A 113 -8.40 -1.36 4.68
N VAL A 114 -9.48 -1.27 5.44
CA VAL A 114 -9.96 -2.42 6.22
C VAL A 114 -10.52 -3.47 5.28
N ASP A 115 -11.38 -3.06 4.36
CA ASP A 115 -11.94 -3.91 3.32
C ASP A 115 -11.67 -3.30 1.94
N ARG A 116 -10.83 -3.99 1.16
CA ARG A 116 -10.41 -3.56 -0.18
C ARG A 116 -11.55 -3.53 -1.22
N THR A 117 -12.65 -4.20 -0.95
CA THR A 117 -13.81 -4.32 -1.85
C THR A 117 -14.88 -3.26 -1.62
N THR A 118 -14.74 -2.44 -0.56
CA THR A 118 -15.70 -1.40 -0.19
C THR A 118 -15.08 0.00 -0.18
N SER A 119 -14.10 0.24 -1.07
CA SER A 119 -13.33 1.49 -1.13
C SER A 119 -14.16 2.72 -1.54
N SER A 120 -15.37 2.55 -2.07
CA SER A 120 -16.28 3.64 -2.42
C SER A 120 -16.58 4.58 -1.23
N GLY A 121 -16.68 4.04 0.00
CA GLY A 121 -16.87 4.83 1.23
C GLY A 121 -15.71 5.77 1.56
N ILE A 122 -14.55 5.57 0.94
CA ILE A 122 -13.34 6.40 1.03
C ILE A 122 -13.25 7.31 -0.20
N ILE A 123 -13.41 6.73 -1.38
CA ILE A 123 -13.20 7.40 -2.67
C ILE A 123 -14.23 8.50 -2.90
N ASP A 124 -15.53 8.21 -2.69
CA ASP A 124 -16.60 9.16 -2.99
C ASP A 124 -16.47 10.49 -2.23
N PRO A 125 -16.28 10.50 -0.89
CA PRO A 125 -16.11 11.75 -0.15
C PRO A 125 -14.78 12.45 -0.48
N ALA A 126 -13.68 11.71 -0.74
CA ALA A 126 -12.40 12.30 -1.12
C ALA A 126 -12.47 12.96 -2.50
N MET A 127 -13.08 12.30 -3.47
CA MET A 127 -13.31 12.82 -4.82
C MET A 127 -14.23 14.07 -4.80
N ALA A 128 -15.30 14.04 -3.99
CA ALA A 128 -16.19 15.19 -3.83
C ALA A 128 -15.49 16.41 -3.21
N ALA A 129 -14.47 16.18 -2.37
CA ALA A 129 -13.64 17.23 -1.75
C ALA A 129 -12.38 17.57 -2.55
N ASP A 130 -12.15 16.92 -3.70
CA ASP A 130 -10.95 17.05 -4.55
C ASP A 130 -9.63 16.73 -3.79
N ILE A 131 -9.65 15.79 -2.83
CA ILE A 131 -8.50 15.41 -2.01
C ILE A 131 -7.93 14.08 -2.52
N PRO A 132 -6.66 14.04 -3.01
CA PRO A 132 -6.03 12.82 -3.52
C PRO A 132 -5.91 11.74 -2.45
N VAL A 133 -6.00 10.47 -2.88
CA VAL A 133 -5.89 9.30 -2.00
C VAL A 133 -4.78 8.38 -2.46
N VAL A 134 -3.87 8.05 -1.56
CA VAL A 134 -2.85 7.01 -1.72
C VAL A 134 -3.28 5.81 -0.90
N PHE A 135 -3.78 4.79 -1.56
CA PHE A 135 -4.01 3.49 -0.92
C PHE A 135 -2.70 2.75 -0.77
N PHE A 136 -2.57 1.95 0.28
CA PHE A 136 -1.35 1.16 0.47
C PHE A 136 -1.62 -0.20 1.11
N ASN A 137 -0.75 -1.17 0.83
CA ASN A 137 -0.76 -2.56 1.27
C ASN A 137 -1.99 -3.34 0.79
N ARG A 138 -3.20 -3.03 1.22
CA ARG A 138 -4.44 -3.66 0.76
C ARG A 138 -4.93 -2.96 -0.49
N GLN A 139 -4.75 -3.59 -1.64
CA GLN A 139 -5.06 -3.02 -2.94
C GLN A 139 -6.59 -2.98 -3.15
N PRO A 140 -7.20 -1.80 -3.35
CA PRO A 140 -8.57 -1.72 -3.84
C PRO A 140 -8.77 -2.53 -5.13
N VAL A 141 -10.00 -2.88 -5.44
CA VAL A 141 -10.30 -3.48 -6.75
C VAL A 141 -9.98 -2.49 -7.87
N GLU A 142 -9.55 -3.00 -9.02
CA GLU A 142 -9.07 -2.16 -10.14
C GLU A 142 -10.12 -1.15 -10.58
N GLU A 143 -11.38 -1.59 -10.64
CA GLU A 143 -12.51 -0.72 -11.01
C GLU A 143 -12.68 0.48 -10.08
N ASP A 144 -12.32 0.35 -8.80
CA ASP A 144 -12.36 1.48 -7.85
C ASP A 144 -11.19 2.45 -8.08
N LEU A 145 -10.00 1.95 -8.37
CA LEU A 145 -8.83 2.79 -8.66
C LEU A 145 -8.97 3.55 -9.99
N ASP A 146 -9.73 3.02 -10.94
CA ASP A 146 -9.96 3.65 -12.24
C ASP A 146 -11.01 4.77 -12.23
N ARG A 147 -11.70 4.96 -11.12
CA ARG A 147 -12.77 5.97 -11.01
C ARG A 147 -12.27 7.40 -11.02
N TRP A 148 -10.99 7.63 -10.69
CA TRP A 148 -10.43 8.97 -10.61
C TRP A 148 -8.91 8.97 -10.80
N ASP A 149 -8.37 10.04 -11.38
CA ASP A 149 -6.94 10.20 -11.69
C ASP A 149 -6.07 10.58 -10.48
N LYS A 150 -6.68 10.96 -9.33
CA LYS A 150 -5.96 11.24 -8.08
C LYS A 150 -6.03 10.07 -7.09
N LEU A 151 -6.24 8.86 -7.57
CA LEU A 151 -6.14 7.63 -6.78
C LEU A 151 -4.84 6.91 -7.14
N TYR A 152 -4.08 6.58 -6.11
CA TYR A 152 -2.79 5.91 -6.22
C TYR A 152 -2.76 4.68 -5.34
N TYR A 153 -1.93 3.73 -5.69
CA TYR A 153 -1.66 2.55 -4.87
C TYR A 153 -0.17 2.33 -4.69
N VAL A 154 0.24 2.03 -3.46
CA VAL A 154 1.60 1.62 -3.11
C VAL A 154 1.55 0.25 -2.46
N GLY A 155 2.27 -0.72 -3.02
CA GLY A 155 2.25 -2.10 -2.55
C GLY A 155 3.52 -2.88 -2.85
N ALA A 156 3.52 -4.14 -2.42
CA ALA A 156 4.47 -5.15 -2.83
C ALA A 156 3.77 -6.11 -3.81
N ASP A 157 4.50 -6.62 -4.80
CA ASP A 157 3.97 -7.68 -5.65
C ASP A 157 3.89 -8.98 -4.84
N ALA A 158 2.65 -9.40 -4.57
CA ALA A 158 2.39 -10.60 -3.77
C ALA A 158 2.86 -11.88 -4.45
N LYS A 159 2.84 -11.92 -5.79
CA LYS A 159 3.35 -13.06 -6.54
C LYS A 159 4.86 -13.13 -6.48
N GLU A 160 5.55 -11.99 -6.63
CA GLU A 160 7.00 -11.92 -6.48
C GLU A 160 7.41 -12.39 -5.08
N SER A 161 6.72 -11.92 -4.01
CA SER A 161 7.01 -12.38 -2.64
C SER A 161 6.86 -13.89 -2.47
N ALA A 162 5.80 -14.47 -3.03
CA ALA A 162 5.55 -15.91 -2.97
C ALA A 162 6.59 -16.73 -3.74
N VAL A 163 6.97 -16.26 -4.92
CA VAL A 163 8.04 -16.88 -5.73
C VAL A 163 9.36 -16.85 -4.96
N LEU A 164 9.73 -15.70 -4.41
CA LEU A 164 10.95 -15.55 -3.61
C LEU A 164 10.94 -16.43 -2.35
N GLU A 165 9.79 -16.55 -1.66
CA GLU A 165 9.66 -17.47 -0.52
C GLU A 165 9.87 -18.93 -0.93
N ALA A 166 9.25 -19.34 -2.04
CA ALA A 166 9.43 -20.70 -2.58
C ALA A 166 10.87 -20.98 -3.02
N GLU A 167 11.56 -19.98 -3.60
CA GLU A 167 12.97 -20.11 -3.98
C GLU A 167 13.88 -20.35 -2.77
N ILE A 168 13.59 -19.77 -1.60
CA ILE A 168 14.34 -20.07 -0.37
C ILE A 168 14.27 -21.57 -0.05
N VAL A 169 13.09 -22.16 -0.18
CA VAL A 169 12.89 -23.61 0.06
C VAL A 169 13.55 -24.45 -1.01
N ALA A 170 13.39 -24.07 -2.28
CA ALA A 170 13.96 -24.79 -3.41
C ALA A 170 15.49 -24.79 -3.37
N ASP A 171 16.12 -23.63 -3.12
CA ASP A 171 17.57 -23.53 -2.98
C ASP A 171 18.12 -24.40 -1.83
N GLN A 172 17.39 -24.46 -0.71
CA GLN A 172 17.76 -25.33 0.40
C GLN A 172 17.62 -26.82 0.02
N TYR A 173 16.53 -27.19 -0.68
CA TYR A 173 16.33 -28.57 -1.13
C TYR A 173 17.42 -28.98 -2.13
N GLU A 174 17.77 -28.15 -3.09
CA GLU A 174 18.83 -28.43 -4.07
C GLU A 174 20.21 -28.59 -3.38
N LYS A 175 20.46 -27.83 -2.32
CA LYS A 175 21.70 -27.86 -1.55
C LYS A 175 21.78 -29.06 -0.61
N ASP A 176 20.71 -29.38 0.09
CA ASP A 176 20.64 -30.41 1.12
C ASP A 176 19.19 -30.92 1.28
N PRO A 177 18.75 -31.88 0.39
CA PRO A 177 17.39 -32.42 0.44
C PRO A 177 17.00 -33.00 1.80
N VAL A 178 17.94 -33.68 2.48
CA VAL A 178 17.71 -34.34 3.77
C VAL A 178 17.40 -33.33 4.89
N SER A 179 17.80 -32.08 4.73
CA SER A 179 17.44 -31.02 5.70
C SER A 179 15.97 -30.66 5.70
N LEU A 180 15.26 -30.95 4.59
CA LEU A 180 13.83 -30.71 4.41
C LEU A 180 13.02 -32.01 4.46
N ASP A 181 13.37 -33.03 3.67
CA ASP A 181 12.80 -34.39 3.73
C ASP A 181 13.49 -35.16 4.87
N LYS A 182 12.95 -35.07 6.09
CA LYS A 182 13.58 -35.60 7.31
C LYS A 182 13.21 -37.05 7.58
N ASN A 183 12.07 -37.47 7.07
CA ASN A 183 11.64 -38.89 7.16
C ASN A 183 12.24 -39.75 6.06
N GLY A 184 12.77 -39.14 4.98
CA GLY A 184 13.46 -39.81 3.88
C GLY A 184 12.52 -40.53 2.92
N ASP A 185 11.24 -40.12 2.85
CA ASP A 185 10.28 -40.77 1.94
C ASP A 185 10.27 -40.14 0.52
N GLY A 186 11.04 -39.08 0.31
CA GLY A 186 11.20 -38.40 -0.96
C GLY A 186 10.17 -37.29 -1.21
N VAL A 187 9.37 -36.92 -0.21
CA VAL A 187 8.34 -35.88 -0.31
C VAL A 187 8.40 -34.97 0.92
N ILE A 188 8.40 -33.66 0.74
CA ILE A 188 8.35 -32.69 1.84
C ILE A 188 6.89 -32.47 2.26
N SER A 189 6.53 -32.96 3.43
CA SER A 189 5.20 -32.81 4.00
C SER A 189 5.05 -31.43 4.68
N TYR A 190 4.16 -30.54 4.14
CA TYR A 190 4.06 -29.19 4.62
C TYR A 190 2.68 -28.82 5.19
N VAL A 191 2.70 -27.80 6.06
CA VAL A 191 1.52 -27.06 6.51
C VAL A 191 1.61 -25.61 6.06
N LEU A 192 0.46 -24.94 5.87
CA LEU A 192 0.39 -23.59 5.35
C LEU A 192 -0.39 -22.68 6.31
N LEU A 193 0.24 -21.56 6.72
CA LEU A 193 -0.37 -20.50 7.51
C LEU A 193 -0.80 -19.35 6.59
N GLU A 194 -2.10 -19.11 6.55
CA GLU A 194 -2.73 -18.16 5.64
C GLU A 194 -3.11 -16.87 6.36
N GLY A 195 -2.97 -15.74 5.68
CA GLY A 195 -3.47 -14.45 6.15
C GLY A 195 -4.99 -14.37 6.10
N GLU A 196 -5.55 -13.15 6.12
CA GLU A 196 -7.00 -12.94 6.02
C GLU A 196 -7.54 -13.34 4.64
N ASN A 197 -8.70 -14.00 4.59
CA ASN A 197 -9.33 -14.50 3.37
C ASN A 197 -9.64 -13.43 2.30
N ASN A 198 -9.92 -12.19 2.72
CA ASN A 198 -10.27 -11.10 1.81
C ASN A 198 -9.05 -10.24 1.39
N HIS A 199 -7.85 -10.60 1.85
CA HIS A 199 -6.62 -9.92 1.48
C HIS A 199 -6.03 -10.55 0.21
N GLN A 200 -5.77 -9.75 -0.83
CA GLN A 200 -5.20 -10.25 -2.09
C GLN A 200 -3.86 -10.97 -1.88
N ASP A 201 -2.99 -10.44 -1.01
CA ASP A 201 -1.68 -11.06 -0.75
C ASP A 201 -1.82 -12.45 -0.13
N SER A 202 -2.80 -12.67 0.76
CA SER A 202 -3.03 -13.97 1.35
C SER A 202 -3.34 -15.03 0.29
N LEU A 203 -4.25 -14.71 -0.61
CA LEU A 203 -4.67 -15.63 -1.68
C LEU A 203 -3.52 -15.91 -2.65
N ILE A 204 -2.85 -14.86 -3.11
CA ILE A 204 -1.77 -14.94 -4.10
C ILE A 204 -0.55 -15.65 -3.51
N ARG A 205 -0.14 -15.29 -2.27
CA ARG A 205 1.00 -15.94 -1.61
C ARG A 205 0.74 -17.40 -1.36
N THR A 206 -0.46 -17.78 -0.89
CA THR A 206 -0.86 -19.18 -0.69
C THR A 206 -0.77 -20.02 -1.97
N GLU A 207 -1.24 -19.47 -3.09
CA GLU A 207 -1.22 -20.16 -4.38
C GLU A 207 0.20 -20.27 -4.93
N TRP A 208 0.91 -19.13 -5.04
CA TRP A 208 2.16 -19.05 -5.79
C TRP A 208 3.37 -19.59 -5.05
N SER A 209 3.41 -19.60 -3.70
CA SER A 209 4.47 -20.28 -2.96
C SER A 209 4.45 -21.80 -3.28
N VAL A 210 3.28 -22.40 -3.28
CA VAL A 210 3.11 -23.83 -3.59
C VAL A 210 3.32 -24.12 -5.07
N GLN A 211 2.76 -23.29 -5.96
CA GLN A 211 2.89 -23.49 -7.40
C GLN A 211 4.35 -23.40 -7.85
N THR A 212 5.10 -22.43 -7.33
CA THR A 212 6.52 -22.26 -7.65
C THR A 212 7.36 -23.48 -7.23
N LEU A 213 7.12 -24.03 -6.04
CA LEU A 213 7.81 -25.26 -5.61
C LEU A 213 7.52 -26.44 -6.56
N LYS A 214 6.28 -26.60 -6.99
CA LYS A 214 5.89 -27.64 -7.97
C LYS A 214 6.55 -27.40 -9.33
N ASP A 215 6.56 -26.15 -9.81
CA ASP A 215 7.20 -25.79 -11.09
C ASP A 215 8.72 -26.01 -11.06
N ARG A 216 9.34 -25.87 -9.89
CA ARG A 216 10.75 -26.21 -9.64
C ARG A 216 10.99 -27.74 -9.51
N GLY A 217 9.94 -28.55 -9.56
CA GLY A 217 10.02 -29.99 -9.42
C GLY A 217 10.33 -30.47 -8.00
N ILE A 218 10.11 -29.63 -6.98
CA ILE A 218 10.28 -30.02 -5.58
C ILE A 218 9.07 -30.88 -5.16
N PRO A 219 9.30 -32.13 -4.68
CA PRO A 219 8.21 -33.00 -4.27
C PRO A 219 7.64 -32.52 -2.93
N ILE A 220 6.43 -31.99 -2.94
CA ILE A 220 5.75 -31.45 -1.76
C ILE A 220 4.34 -32.03 -1.61
N GLU A 221 3.91 -32.30 -0.40
CA GLU A 221 2.55 -32.74 -0.06
C GLU A 221 1.96 -31.88 1.06
N LYS A 222 0.74 -31.33 0.80
CA LYS A 222 0.03 -30.52 1.81
C LYS A 222 -0.66 -31.43 2.83
N ILE A 223 -0.23 -31.35 4.09
CA ILE A 223 -0.93 -32.03 5.21
C ILE A 223 -2.20 -31.26 5.54
N THR A 224 -2.07 -29.97 5.81
CA THR A 224 -3.17 -29.08 6.20
C THR A 224 -2.80 -27.61 5.99
N GLY A 225 -3.77 -26.71 6.20
CA GLY A 225 -3.56 -25.27 6.24
C GLY A 225 -4.63 -24.60 7.07
N GLY A 226 -4.40 -23.36 7.44
CA GLY A 226 -5.35 -22.60 8.22
C GLY A 226 -5.09 -21.11 8.22
N ILE A 227 -6.18 -20.35 8.41
CA ILE A 227 -6.18 -18.92 8.45
C ILE A 227 -5.80 -18.46 9.85
N ALA A 228 -4.71 -17.71 9.93
CA ALA A 228 -4.23 -17.12 11.18
C ALA A 228 -4.27 -15.58 11.16
N ASN A 229 -4.92 -14.98 10.14
CA ASN A 229 -5.24 -13.55 10.08
C ASN A 229 -4.05 -12.62 10.33
N TRP A 230 -2.85 -12.99 9.84
CA TRP A 230 -1.57 -12.28 10.06
C TRP A 230 -1.08 -12.28 11.50
N GLU A 231 -1.75 -13.01 12.40
CA GLU A 231 -1.51 -12.94 13.85
C GLU A 231 -0.68 -14.10 14.38
N ARG A 232 0.41 -13.76 15.08
CA ARG A 232 1.33 -14.69 15.71
C ARG A 232 0.64 -15.65 16.68
N SER A 233 -0.30 -15.14 17.50
CA SER A 233 -1.02 -15.94 18.49
C SER A 233 -1.94 -16.98 17.85
N GLN A 234 -2.63 -16.61 16.77
CA GLN A 234 -3.51 -17.51 16.03
C GLN A 234 -2.71 -18.60 15.31
N ALA A 235 -1.61 -18.22 14.66
CA ALA A 235 -0.70 -19.17 14.03
C ALA A 235 -0.09 -20.15 15.02
N SER A 236 0.27 -19.68 16.22
CA SER A 236 0.78 -20.52 17.29
C SER A 236 -0.25 -21.55 17.74
N ALA A 237 -1.51 -21.15 17.93
CA ALA A 237 -2.59 -22.06 18.30
C ALA A 237 -2.88 -23.11 17.23
N LEU A 238 -2.87 -22.71 15.94
CA LEU A 238 -3.02 -23.66 14.83
C LEU A 238 -1.87 -24.67 14.80
N MET A 239 -0.63 -24.20 14.94
CA MET A 239 0.54 -25.07 14.92
C MET A 239 0.55 -26.06 16.08
N GLU A 240 0.13 -25.66 17.30
CA GLU A 240 -0.03 -26.59 18.44
C GLU A 240 -1.04 -27.72 18.13
N GLN A 241 -2.17 -27.37 17.51
CA GLN A 241 -3.16 -28.36 17.07
C GLN A 241 -2.58 -29.32 16.04
N TRP A 242 -1.84 -28.81 15.05
CA TRP A 242 -1.24 -29.62 14.00
C TRP A 242 -0.14 -30.55 14.53
N LEU A 243 0.70 -30.07 15.43
CA LEU A 243 1.72 -30.89 16.09
C LEU A 243 1.12 -32.06 16.91
N SER A 244 -0.09 -31.86 17.44
CA SER A 244 -0.82 -32.92 18.14
C SER A 244 -1.50 -33.89 17.16
N ALA A 245 -2.06 -33.38 16.07
CA ALA A 245 -2.80 -34.19 15.08
C ALA A 245 -1.89 -34.99 14.15
N TYR A 246 -0.72 -34.45 13.84
CA TYR A 246 0.26 -34.98 12.88
C TYR A 246 1.65 -35.10 13.51
N PRO A 247 1.82 -35.92 14.54
CA PRO A 247 3.10 -36.06 15.22
C PRO A 247 4.15 -36.65 14.23
N ASP A 248 5.30 -35.96 14.16
CA ASP A 248 6.46 -36.34 13.35
C ASP A 248 6.25 -36.39 11.81
N THR A 249 5.14 -35.85 11.32
CA THR A 249 4.83 -35.81 9.87
C THR A 249 5.21 -34.47 9.25
N ILE A 250 5.05 -33.35 9.97
CA ILE A 250 5.26 -32.00 9.44
C ILE A 250 6.76 -31.73 9.30
N GLU A 251 7.21 -31.31 8.12
CA GLU A 251 8.60 -31.04 7.81
C GLU A 251 8.86 -29.58 7.43
N LEU A 252 7.82 -28.91 6.87
CA LEU A 252 7.89 -27.54 6.43
C LEU A 252 6.64 -26.75 6.86
N VAL A 253 6.84 -25.53 7.31
CA VAL A 253 5.80 -24.50 7.48
C VAL A 253 6.03 -23.42 6.45
N ILE A 254 5.06 -23.22 5.55
CA ILE A 254 4.99 -22.09 4.64
C ILE A 254 4.06 -21.05 5.29
N SER A 255 4.51 -19.81 5.43
CA SER A 255 3.73 -18.80 6.14
C SER A 255 3.62 -17.51 5.33
N ASN A 256 2.39 -17.06 5.09
CA ASN A 256 2.15 -15.84 4.31
C ASN A 256 2.79 -14.57 4.92
N ASN A 257 3.19 -14.57 6.21
CA ASN A 257 4.00 -13.50 6.80
C ASN A 257 4.90 -13.99 7.96
N ASP A 258 5.80 -13.11 8.42
CA ASP A 258 6.75 -13.39 9.49
C ASP A 258 6.08 -13.57 10.86
N ASP A 259 5.05 -12.79 11.19
CA ASP A 259 4.40 -12.88 12.51
C ASP A 259 3.75 -14.26 12.70
N MET A 260 3.11 -14.79 11.67
CA MET A 260 2.56 -16.15 11.70
C MET A 260 3.67 -17.21 11.71
N ALA A 261 4.76 -17.01 10.96
CA ALA A 261 5.94 -17.89 10.99
C ALA A 261 6.56 -17.95 12.40
N LEU A 262 6.69 -16.80 13.06
CA LEU A 262 7.15 -16.70 14.44
C LEU A 262 6.17 -17.38 15.42
N GLY A 263 4.87 -17.32 15.16
CA GLY A 263 3.86 -18.05 15.92
C GLY A 263 4.03 -19.57 15.83
N ALA A 264 4.33 -20.07 14.62
CA ALA A 264 4.66 -21.49 14.45
C ALA A 264 5.95 -21.87 15.22
N ILE A 265 6.97 -21.02 15.18
CA ILE A 265 8.22 -21.23 15.94
C ILE A 265 7.96 -21.27 17.44
N ASP A 266 7.11 -20.36 17.97
CA ASP A 266 6.73 -20.38 19.39
C ASP A 266 6.10 -21.73 19.81
N ALA A 267 5.23 -22.29 18.96
CA ALA A 267 4.62 -23.59 19.19
C ALA A 267 5.64 -24.74 19.14
N LEU A 268 6.56 -24.68 18.16
CA LEU A 268 7.65 -25.65 18.03
C LEU A 268 8.57 -25.66 19.26
N GLU A 269 8.91 -24.49 19.79
CA GLU A 269 9.74 -24.37 21.00
C GLU A 269 9.05 -24.96 22.24
N ARG A 270 7.74 -24.67 22.40
CA ARG A 270 6.94 -25.29 23.47
C ARG A 270 6.81 -26.81 23.37
N ALA A 271 6.82 -27.31 22.13
CA ALA A 271 6.79 -28.76 21.85
C ALA A 271 8.16 -29.45 21.94
N GLY A 272 9.14 -28.84 22.61
CA GLY A 272 10.47 -29.42 22.84
C GLY A 272 11.50 -29.13 21.74
N GLY A 273 11.27 -28.11 20.90
CA GLY A 273 12.23 -27.65 19.90
C GLY A 273 12.34 -28.58 18.69
N ARG A 274 11.22 -29.08 18.18
CA ARG A 274 11.19 -29.89 16.97
C ARG A 274 11.80 -29.13 15.80
N LYS A 275 12.66 -29.81 15.04
CA LYS A 275 13.34 -29.22 13.89
C LYS A 275 12.45 -29.30 12.64
N ILE A 276 11.47 -28.41 12.54
CA ILE A 276 10.65 -28.21 11.34
C ILE A 276 11.13 -26.94 10.66
N SER A 277 11.29 -26.98 9.33
CA SER A 277 11.71 -25.81 8.56
C SER A 277 10.56 -24.81 8.46
N VAL A 278 10.85 -23.51 8.60
CA VAL A 278 9.85 -22.44 8.56
C VAL A 278 10.33 -21.35 7.62
N VAL A 279 9.45 -20.88 6.74
CA VAL A 279 9.67 -19.71 5.87
C VAL A 279 8.58 -18.68 6.08
N GLY A 280 8.87 -17.42 5.78
CA GLY A 280 7.93 -16.32 5.94
C GLY A 280 8.18 -15.18 4.94
N ILE A 281 7.36 -14.15 5.04
CA ILE A 281 7.42 -12.94 4.21
C ILE A 281 7.28 -11.72 5.13
N ASP A 282 7.84 -10.60 4.78
CA ASP A 282 7.87 -9.23 5.31
C ASP A 282 9.29 -8.78 5.69
N GLY A 283 10.20 -9.68 6.04
CA GLY A 283 11.54 -9.32 6.52
C GLY A 283 11.48 -8.41 7.74
N THR A 284 10.59 -8.71 8.69
CA THR A 284 10.51 -7.97 9.96
C THR A 284 11.80 -8.13 10.75
N THR A 285 12.10 -7.21 11.66
CA THR A 285 13.29 -7.34 12.50
C THR A 285 13.32 -8.68 13.23
N GLN A 286 12.16 -9.11 13.77
CA GLN A 286 12.04 -10.39 14.47
C GLN A 286 12.18 -11.59 13.52
N GLY A 287 11.62 -11.51 12.30
CA GLY A 287 11.80 -12.52 11.26
C GLY A 287 13.27 -12.67 10.86
N GLN A 288 13.95 -11.56 10.60
CA GLN A 288 15.40 -11.58 10.30
C GLN A 288 16.23 -12.12 11.47
N ASP A 289 15.87 -11.79 12.73
CA ASP A 289 16.52 -12.37 13.89
C ASP A 289 16.28 -13.88 14.00
N ALA A 290 15.09 -14.36 13.66
CA ALA A 290 14.80 -15.79 13.60
C ALA A 290 15.64 -16.51 12.52
N VAL A 291 15.81 -15.90 11.35
CA VAL A 291 16.71 -16.41 10.29
C VAL A 291 18.16 -16.43 10.79
N ARG A 292 18.65 -15.34 11.38
CA ARG A 292 20.02 -15.25 11.92
C ARG A 292 20.31 -16.32 12.96
N ASN A 293 19.34 -16.60 13.81
CA ASN A 293 19.43 -17.61 14.88
C ASN A 293 19.13 -19.05 14.39
N GLY A 294 18.85 -19.24 13.08
CA GLY A 294 18.56 -20.55 12.49
C GLY A 294 17.21 -21.15 12.91
N LYS A 295 16.27 -20.33 13.36
CA LYS A 295 14.89 -20.72 13.68
C LYS A 295 13.95 -20.64 12.50
N MET A 296 14.26 -19.76 11.52
CA MET A 296 13.65 -19.71 10.20
C MET A 296 14.68 -20.04 9.14
N LEU A 297 14.26 -20.69 8.08
CA LEU A 297 15.08 -20.95 6.89
C LEU A 297 15.37 -19.65 6.14
N GLY A 298 14.37 -18.81 6.01
CA GLY A 298 14.47 -17.49 5.41
C GLY A 298 13.15 -16.72 5.46
N THR A 299 13.23 -15.46 5.06
CA THR A 299 12.09 -14.57 4.87
C THR A 299 12.27 -13.71 3.62
N VAL A 300 11.20 -13.21 3.07
CA VAL A 300 11.23 -12.22 1.97
C VAL A 300 11.07 -10.82 2.53
N SER A 301 12.06 -9.97 2.33
CA SER A 301 12.04 -8.58 2.83
C SER A 301 11.60 -7.61 1.74
N SER A 302 10.62 -6.76 2.07
CA SER A 302 10.29 -5.58 1.29
C SER A 302 11.13 -4.37 1.72
N ASP A 303 11.47 -3.48 0.79
CA ASP A 303 12.11 -2.19 1.11
C ASP A 303 11.11 -1.26 1.82
N LYS A 304 11.01 -1.38 3.13
CA LYS A 304 10.09 -0.60 3.98
C LYS A 304 10.34 0.91 3.90
N THR A 305 11.58 1.31 3.75
CA THR A 305 11.96 2.74 3.62
C THR A 305 11.50 3.28 2.28
N GLY A 306 11.76 2.57 1.17
CA GLY A 306 11.26 2.92 -0.16
C GLY A 306 9.72 2.91 -0.22
N TYR A 307 9.09 1.93 0.42
CA TYR A 307 7.65 1.81 0.54
C TYR A 307 7.03 3.06 1.19
N ALA A 308 7.47 3.41 2.38
CA ALA A 308 6.98 4.58 3.12
C ALA A 308 7.33 5.90 2.42
N ASN A 309 8.52 5.98 1.79
CA ASN A 309 8.92 7.13 0.98
C ASN A 309 7.96 7.33 -0.21
N ALA A 310 7.57 6.27 -0.91
CA ALA A 310 6.64 6.36 -2.02
C ALA A 310 5.26 6.84 -1.55
N ILE A 311 4.69 6.26 -0.49
CA ILE A 311 3.41 6.69 0.07
C ILE A 311 3.44 8.19 0.39
N PHE A 312 4.45 8.60 1.15
CA PHE A 312 4.56 10.00 1.59
C PHE A 312 4.78 10.95 0.41
N THR A 313 5.70 10.62 -0.51
CA THR A 313 6.07 11.49 -1.63
C THR A 313 4.90 11.70 -2.59
N ILE A 314 4.16 10.62 -2.91
CA ILE A 314 2.94 10.71 -3.74
C ILE A 314 1.90 11.60 -3.04
N ALA A 315 1.62 11.35 -1.75
CA ALA A 315 0.65 12.13 -0.99
C ALA A 315 1.05 13.61 -0.88
N ALA A 316 2.32 13.91 -0.65
CA ALA A 316 2.82 15.27 -0.55
C ALA A 316 2.74 16.01 -1.88
N ALA A 317 3.20 15.41 -2.98
CA ALA A 317 3.15 16.02 -4.31
C ALA A 317 1.70 16.26 -4.75
N ALA A 318 0.85 15.24 -4.68
CA ALA A 318 -0.55 15.34 -5.07
C ALA A 318 -1.32 16.36 -4.20
N GLY A 319 -1.08 16.39 -2.88
CA GLY A 319 -1.71 17.34 -1.94
C GLY A 319 -1.24 18.79 -2.10
N LEU A 320 -0.04 18.98 -2.63
CA LEU A 320 0.47 20.31 -3.00
C LEU A 320 0.05 20.73 -4.42
N GLY A 321 -0.57 19.83 -5.19
CA GLY A 321 -0.89 20.04 -6.61
C GLY A 321 0.35 20.09 -7.49
N GLU A 322 1.44 19.47 -7.04
CA GLU A 322 2.70 19.33 -7.77
C GLU A 322 2.73 17.98 -8.51
N PRO A 323 3.46 17.86 -9.61
CA PRO A 323 3.65 16.58 -10.28
C PRO A 323 4.39 15.60 -9.36
N ILE A 324 4.03 14.32 -9.43
CA ILE A 324 4.76 13.26 -8.71
C ILE A 324 6.18 13.20 -9.27
N PRO A 325 7.22 13.23 -8.39
CA PRO A 325 8.60 13.21 -8.83
C PRO A 325 8.95 11.94 -9.62
N PRO A 326 9.77 12.05 -10.68
CA PRO A 326 10.04 10.93 -11.60
C PRO A 326 10.79 9.75 -10.96
N GLU A 327 11.43 9.95 -9.80
CA GLU A 327 12.02 8.87 -9.02
C GLU A 327 10.98 7.92 -8.40
N ILE A 328 9.72 8.34 -8.33
CA ILE A 328 8.57 7.48 -8.02
C ILE A 328 8.03 6.96 -9.35
N ASP A 329 8.56 5.82 -9.79
CA ASP A 329 8.18 5.17 -11.04
C ASP A 329 6.80 4.52 -10.88
N LEU A 330 5.77 5.19 -11.40
CA LEU A 330 4.38 4.73 -11.33
C LEU A 330 4.02 3.93 -12.58
N GLU A 331 3.76 2.66 -12.41
CA GLU A 331 3.11 1.84 -13.44
C GLU A 331 1.69 2.38 -13.69
N ASP A 332 1.32 2.58 -14.95
CA ASP A 332 0.05 3.17 -15.41
C ASP A 332 -0.30 4.53 -14.75
N GLY A 333 0.72 5.23 -14.23
CA GLY A 333 0.55 6.49 -13.51
C GLY A 333 -0.15 6.37 -12.15
N LYS A 334 -0.34 5.16 -11.63
CA LYS A 334 -1.12 4.87 -10.41
C LYS A 334 -0.43 3.96 -9.42
N TYR A 335 0.30 2.94 -9.89
CA TYR A 335 0.80 1.85 -9.04
C TYR A 335 2.29 1.99 -8.78
N TYR A 336 2.69 1.94 -7.52
CA TYR A 336 4.08 1.80 -7.13
C TYR A 336 4.30 0.44 -6.46
N TRP A 337 5.25 -0.32 -7.00
CA TRP A 337 5.63 -1.64 -6.48
C TRP A 337 6.99 -1.53 -5.78
N THR A 338 7.01 -1.88 -4.49
CA THR A 338 8.25 -1.86 -3.71
C THR A 338 9.12 -3.07 -4.06
N ARG A 339 10.44 -2.88 -3.99
CA ARG A 339 11.41 -3.95 -4.23
C ARG A 339 11.38 -4.98 -3.11
N GLN A 340 11.62 -6.23 -3.48
CA GLN A 340 11.66 -7.38 -2.57
C GLN A 340 12.93 -8.18 -2.75
N ASN A 341 13.39 -8.83 -1.66
CA ASN A 341 14.62 -9.63 -1.67
C ASN A 341 14.54 -10.77 -0.67
N ASN A 342 15.16 -11.89 -0.99
CA ASN A 342 15.35 -13.01 -0.07
C ASN A 342 16.34 -12.65 1.04
N VAL A 343 15.97 -12.98 2.25
CA VAL A 343 16.80 -12.88 3.46
C VAL A 343 17.02 -14.29 3.98
N VAL A 344 18.23 -14.81 3.76
CA VAL A 344 18.70 -16.10 4.27
C VAL A 344 19.96 -15.90 5.10
N LYS A 345 20.32 -16.89 5.92
CA LYS A 345 21.40 -16.77 6.89
C LYS A 345 22.74 -16.37 6.27
N GLU A 346 23.07 -16.93 5.12
CA GLU A 346 24.30 -16.63 4.38
C GLU A 346 24.39 -15.17 3.91
N LYS A 347 23.25 -14.52 3.66
CA LYS A 347 23.20 -13.11 3.24
C LYS A 347 23.21 -12.13 4.42
N ILE A 348 22.81 -12.58 5.61
CA ILE A 348 22.81 -11.74 6.82
C ILE A 348 24.18 -11.69 7.49
N ASN A 349 24.93 -12.80 7.43
CA ASN A 349 26.27 -12.95 8.01
C ASN A 349 27.26 -13.32 6.89
N PRO A 350 27.66 -12.37 6.02
CA PRO A 350 28.66 -12.62 4.98
C PRO A 350 30.05 -12.87 5.55
#